data_dd82f63f193ee01284f7fd5a13dc9b7c
#
_entry.id   dd82f63f193ee01284f7fd5a13dc9b7c
#
_cell.length_a   1.000
_cell.length_b   1.000
_cell.length_c   1.000
_cell.angle_alpha   90.00
_cell.angle_beta   90.00
_cell.angle_gamma   90.00
#
_symmetry.space_group_name_H-M   'P 1'
#
loop_
_entity.id
_entity.type
_entity.pdbx_description
1 polymer ?
#
loop_
_entity_poly.entity_id
_entity_poly.type
_entity_poly.pdbx_seq_one_letter_code
_entity_poly.pdbx_strand_id
1 'polypeptide(L)'
;MDARLSDGLELIFPNEADDIVIAGMGGELIADIIEKAPWLKDAEKHLILQPMTSAPELRTYLSEHGFAVKQEQAVQDGDHIYTVMQAEYDPEHVQTGQVFPYIGILKADSDENKAYIQQQCSRLQKRINGLRQSGKQEALANETE
;
A
#
# COMPACT_ATOMS: atom_id res chain seq x y z
N MET A 1 12.62 14.35 22.65
CA MET A 1 11.76 13.28 22.09
C MET A 1 10.91 12.71 23.21
N ASP A 2 9.63 12.60 22.98
CA ASP A 2 8.66 12.08 23.95
C ASP A 2 8.26 10.66 23.54
N ALA A 3 8.59 9.67 24.37
CA ALA A 3 8.25 8.27 24.12
C ALA A 3 6.98 7.90 24.87
N ARG A 4 6.04 7.28 24.18
CA ARG A 4 4.72 6.95 24.72
C ARG A 4 4.32 5.54 24.31
N LEU A 5 3.88 4.73 25.27
CA LEU A 5 3.33 3.41 24.98
C LEU A 5 1.87 3.58 24.55
N SER A 6 1.58 3.15 23.33
CA SER A 6 0.24 3.30 22.73
C SER A 6 -0.02 2.16 21.75
N ASP A 7 -1.28 1.78 21.59
CA ASP A 7 -1.70 0.90 20.50
C ASP A 7 -1.90 1.77 19.26
N GLY A 8 -0.89 1.77 18.37
CA GLY A 8 -0.88 2.65 17.22
C GLY A 8 -0.91 4.12 17.66
N LEU A 9 -1.92 4.85 17.19
CA LEU A 9 -2.08 6.28 17.45
C LEU A 9 -3.15 6.59 18.50
N GLU A 10 -3.64 5.59 19.22
CA GLU A 10 -4.77 5.79 20.16
C GLU A 10 -4.49 6.81 21.25
N LEU A 11 -3.25 6.90 21.74
CA LEU A 11 -2.87 7.84 22.79
C LEU A 11 -2.15 9.08 22.27
N ILE A 12 -2.21 9.33 20.97
CA ILE A 12 -1.67 10.54 20.34
C ILE A 12 -2.82 11.46 20.00
N PHE A 13 -2.71 12.73 20.40
CA PHE A 13 -3.73 13.73 20.13
C PHE A 13 -3.46 14.45 18.81
N PRO A 14 -4.52 14.92 18.10
CA PRO A 14 -4.36 15.53 16.76
C PRO A 14 -3.42 16.74 16.73
N ASN A 15 -3.33 17.50 17.81
CA ASN A 15 -2.46 18.68 17.87
C ASN A 15 -1.00 18.36 18.20
N GLU A 16 -0.66 17.08 18.42
CA GLU A 16 0.70 16.68 18.78
C GLU A 16 1.58 16.40 17.59
N ALA A 17 1.02 16.13 16.41
CA ALA A 17 1.79 15.76 15.23
C ALA A 17 1.09 16.19 13.94
N ASP A 18 1.86 16.71 13.00
CA ASP A 18 1.41 17.01 11.64
C ASP A 18 1.98 16.00 10.63
N ASP A 19 3.15 15.46 10.91
CA ASP A 19 3.80 14.45 10.10
C ASP A 19 3.83 13.13 10.87
N ILE A 20 3.26 12.09 10.30
CA ILE A 20 3.13 10.78 10.94
C ILE A 20 3.85 9.74 10.09
N VAL A 21 4.81 9.05 10.69
CA VAL A 21 5.54 7.97 10.03
C VAL A 21 5.08 6.64 10.60
N ILE A 22 4.60 5.75 9.73
CA ILE A 22 4.23 4.38 10.10
C ILE A 22 5.02 3.45 9.19
N ALA A 23 5.99 2.76 9.77
CA ALA A 23 6.95 1.97 9.02
C ALA A 23 7.22 0.63 9.69
N GLY A 24 7.68 -0.34 8.89
CA GLY A 24 8.10 -1.63 9.41
C GLY A 24 6.96 -2.57 9.78
N MET A 25 5.76 -2.34 9.24
CA MET A 25 4.56 -3.13 9.53
C MET A 25 3.92 -3.61 8.23
N GLY A 26 3.07 -4.62 8.32
CA GLY A 26 2.25 -5.04 7.18
C GLY A 26 1.26 -3.95 6.78
N GLY A 27 0.95 -3.87 5.49
CA GLY A 27 0.04 -2.84 4.96
C GLY A 27 -1.35 -2.90 5.58
N GLU A 28 -1.83 -4.09 5.91
CA GLU A 28 -3.15 -4.25 6.56
C GLU A 28 -3.16 -3.66 7.98
N LEU A 29 -2.06 -3.83 8.72
CA LEU A 29 -1.93 -3.25 10.06
C LEU A 29 -1.83 -1.73 9.98
N ILE A 30 -1.09 -1.19 9.00
CA ILE A 30 -1.01 0.26 8.77
C ILE A 30 -2.40 0.82 8.48
N ALA A 31 -3.17 0.16 7.61
CA ALA A 31 -4.54 0.56 7.29
C ALA A 31 -5.42 0.58 8.54
N ASP A 32 -5.28 -0.43 9.40
CA ASP A 32 -6.03 -0.52 10.65
C ASP A 32 -5.69 0.63 11.61
N ILE A 33 -4.42 0.98 11.71
CA ILE A 33 -3.97 2.11 12.54
C ILE A 33 -4.57 3.42 12.03
N ILE A 34 -4.60 3.62 10.71
CA ILE A 34 -5.19 4.82 10.10
C ILE A 34 -6.70 4.86 10.36
N GLU A 35 -7.39 3.71 10.22
CA GLU A 35 -8.83 3.62 10.44
C GLU A 35 -9.23 4.02 11.87
N LYS A 36 -8.39 3.67 12.84
CA LYS A 36 -8.64 3.98 14.25
C LYS A 36 -8.25 5.41 14.65
N ALA A 37 -7.71 6.19 13.72
CA ALA A 37 -7.30 7.58 13.97
C ALA A 37 -7.98 8.53 12.97
N PRO A 38 -9.31 8.77 13.11
CA PRO A 38 -10.06 9.60 12.14
C PRO A 38 -9.54 11.02 12.02
N TRP A 39 -8.79 11.53 12.99
CA TRP A 39 -8.18 12.85 12.95
C TRP A 39 -7.11 12.98 11.86
N LEU A 40 -6.65 11.85 11.29
CA LEU A 40 -5.75 11.86 10.13
C LEU A 40 -6.46 12.33 8.85
N LYS A 41 -7.78 12.39 8.83
CA LYS A 41 -8.56 12.94 7.71
C LYS A 41 -8.53 14.46 7.75
N ASP A 42 -7.35 15.00 7.58
CA ASP A 42 -7.03 16.42 7.62
C ASP A 42 -5.95 16.68 6.58
N ALA A 43 -6.22 17.61 5.65
CA ALA A 43 -5.31 17.93 4.55
C ALA A 43 -3.95 18.45 5.03
N GLU A 44 -3.86 18.92 6.27
CA GLU A 44 -2.60 19.41 6.84
C GLU A 44 -1.75 18.31 7.49
N LYS A 45 -2.29 17.09 7.61
CA LYS A 45 -1.54 15.95 8.11
C LYS A 45 -0.87 15.21 6.97
N HIS A 46 0.39 14.82 7.17
CA HIS A 46 1.17 14.09 6.18
C HIS A 46 1.49 12.70 6.73
N LEU A 47 1.17 11.68 5.95
CA LEU A 47 1.45 10.30 6.30
C LEU A 47 2.63 9.80 5.47
N ILE A 48 3.65 9.27 6.13
CA ILE A 48 4.76 8.60 5.46
C ILE A 48 4.69 7.15 5.86
N LEU A 49 4.39 6.28 4.88
CA LEU A 49 4.03 4.90 5.10
C LEU A 49 5.03 3.97 4.41
N GLN A 50 5.52 2.99 5.17
CA GLN A 50 6.41 1.97 4.61
C GLN A 50 5.89 0.59 5.01
N PRO A 51 5.02 -0.01 4.15
CA PRO A 51 4.54 -1.36 4.39
C PRO A 51 5.62 -2.39 4.08
N MET A 52 5.79 -3.36 4.97
CA MET A 52 6.70 -4.48 4.76
C MET A 52 6.07 -5.58 3.90
N THR A 53 4.75 -5.70 3.98
CA THR A 53 3.93 -6.64 3.20
C THR A 53 2.61 -5.98 2.86
N SER A 54 1.85 -6.59 1.96
CA SER A 54 0.47 -6.15 1.66
C SER A 54 0.36 -4.69 1.22
N ALA A 55 1.34 -4.20 0.45
CA ALA A 55 1.28 -2.84 -0.10
C ALA A 55 0.05 -2.62 -0.98
N PRO A 56 -0.38 -3.59 -1.83
CA PRO A 56 -1.60 -3.42 -2.63
C PRO A 56 -2.84 -3.17 -1.78
N GLU A 57 -2.99 -3.89 -0.67
CA GLU A 57 -4.13 -3.74 0.24
C GLU A 57 -4.11 -2.35 0.90
N LEU A 58 -2.93 -1.86 1.30
CA LEU A 58 -2.81 -0.52 1.86
C LEU A 58 -3.17 0.56 0.83
N ARG A 59 -2.70 0.44 -0.40
CA ARG A 59 -3.03 1.41 -1.45
C ARG A 59 -4.52 1.42 -1.75
N THR A 60 -5.14 0.25 -1.78
CA THR A 60 -6.60 0.14 -1.97
C THR A 60 -7.34 0.85 -0.83
N TYR A 61 -6.93 0.59 0.40
CA TYR A 61 -7.52 1.27 1.57
C TYR A 61 -7.43 2.79 1.43
N LEU A 62 -6.24 3.30 1.12
CA LEU A 62 -6.02 4.74 1.00
C LEU A 62 -6.95 5.36 -0.05
N SER A 63 -7.04 4.76 -1.23
CA SER A 63 -7.88 5.29 -2.30
C SER A 63 -9.37 5.23 -1.96
N GLU A 64 -9.81 4.22 -1.24
CA GLU A 64 -11.22 4.06 -0.85
C GLU A 64 -11.63 4.97 0.31
N HIS A 65 -10.67 5.47 1.08
CA HIS A 65 -10.94 6.26 2.29
C HIS A 65 -10.51 7.72 2.18
N GLY A 66 -10.27 8.19 0.96
CA GLY A 66 -10.04 9.61 0.71
C GLY A 66 -8.60 10.06 0.87
N PHE A 67 -7.64 9.14 0.95
CA PHE A 67 -6.22 9.48 1.02
C PHE A 67 -5.57 9.37 -0.35
N ALA A 68 -4.95 10.43 -0.81
CA ALA A 68 -4.21 10.46 -2.06
C ALA A 68 -2.72 10.26 -1.81
N VAL A 69 -2.08 9.40 -2.59
CA VAL A 69 -0.63 9.22 -2.54
C VAL A 69 0.00 10.32 -3.38
N LYS A 70 0.81 11.16 -2.74
CA LYS A 70 1.43 12.34 -3.37
C LYS A 70 2.83 12.07 -3.88
N GLN A 71 3.56 11.20 -3.20
CA GLN A 71 4.90 10.77 -3.60
C GLN A 71 5.06 9.30 -3.25
N GLU A 72 5.85 8.60 -4.03
CA GLU A 72 6.18 7.22 -3.77
C GLU A 72 7.54 6.88 -4.35
N GLN A 73 8.32 6.09 -3.61
CA GLN A 73 9.66 5.68 -4.00
C GLN A 73 9.90 4.25 -3.55
N ALA A 74 10.43 3.42 -4.44
CA ALA A 74 10.88 2.09 -4.07
C ALA A 74 12.26 2.17 -3.42
N VAL A 75 12.47 1.34 -2.40
CA VAL A 75 13.71 1.28 -1.63
C VAL A 75 14.14 -0.17 -1.51
N GLN A 76 15.39 -0.46 -1.81
CA GLN A 76 15.95 -1.79 -1.66
C GLN A 76 16.68 -1.93 -0.33
N ASP A 77 16.38 -3.00 0.40
CA ASP A 77 17.04 -3.36 1.64
C ASP A 77 17.41 -4.83 1.58
N GLY A 78 18.70 -5.11 1.37
CA GLY A 78 19.18 -6.47 1.15
C GLY A 78 18.52 -7.08 -0.09
N ASP A 79 17.87 -8.23 0.09
CA ASP A 79 17.18 -8.95 -0.99
C ASP A 79 15.74 -8.49 -1.20
N HIS A 80 15.25 -7.56 -0.39
CA HIS A 80 13.87 -7.10 -0.42
C HIS A 80 13.76 -5.70 -1.00
N ILE A 81 12.67 -5.46 -1.75
CA ILE A 81 12.33 -4.14 -2.26
C ILE A 81 11.01 -3.73 -1.64
N TYR A 82 11.01 -2.59 -0.98
CA TYR A 82 9.85 -2.01 -0.33
C TYR A 82 9.45 -0.72 -1.04
N THR A 83 8.28 -0.22 -0.73
CA THR A 83 7.86 1.11 -1.16
C THR A 83 7.71 2.02 0.05
N VAL A 84 8.05 3.30 -0.12
CA VAL A 84 7.76 4.36 0.84
C VAL A 84 6.84 5.34 0.13
N MET A 85 5.69 5.61 0.73
CA MET A 85 4.70 6.49 0.14
C MET A 85 4.32 7.62 1.09
N GLN A 86 4.14 8.82 0.52
CA GLN A 86 3.58 9.95 1.24
C GLN A 86 2.14 10.12 0.82
N ALA A 87 1.23 10.11 1.79
CA ALA A 87 -0.20 10.24 1.55
C ALA A 87 -0.77 11.38 2.38
N GLU A 88 -1.83 11.99 1.86
CA GLU A 88 -2.57 13.06 2.50
C GLU A 88 -4.06 12.85 2.29
N TYR A 89 -4.87 13.32 3.22
CA TYR A 89 -6.31 13.30 3.03
C TYR A 89 -6.69 14.32 1.96
N ASP A 90 -7.09 13.82 0.80
CA ASP A 90 -7.47 14.61 -0.37
C ASP A 90 -8.45 13.79 -1.21
N PRO A 91 -9.73 13.72 -0.80
CA PRO A 91 -10.70 12.82 -1.44
C PRO A 91 -10.92 13.09 -2.93
N GLU A 92 -10.68 14.33 -3.38
CA GLU A 92 -10.88 14.71 -4.78
C GLU A 92 -9.77 14.20 -5.70
N HIS A 93 -8.63 13.83 -5.15
CA HIS A 93 -7.45 13.43 -5.92
C HIS A 93 -6.99 12.01 -5.61
N VAL A 94 -7.86 11.16 -5.07
CA VAL A 94 -7.51 9.76 -4.82
C VAL A 94 -7.23 9.06 -6.14
N GLN A 95 -6.27 8.15 -6.10
CA GLN A 95 -5.94 7.32 -7.25
C GLN A 95 -7.06 6.33 -7.55
N THR A 96 -7.27 6.09 -8.83
CA THR A 96 -8.26 5.13 -9.32
C THR A 96 -7.60 4.19 -10.32
N GLY A 97 -8.31 3.13 -10.68
CA GLY A 97 -7.83 2.17 -11.67
C GLY A 97 -7.32 0.88 -11.05
N GLN A 98 -7.19 -0.13 -11.90
CA GLN A 98 -6.88 -1.49 -11.49
C GLN A 98 -5.40 -1.72 -11.23
N VAL A 99 -4.53 -0.87 -11.76
CA VAL A 99 -3.08 -1.02 -11.66
C VAL A 99 -2.51 -0.34 -10.41
N PHE A 100 -3.15 0.71 -9.94
CA PHE A 100 -2.67 1.49 -8.80
C PHE A 100 -2.37 0.64 -7.56
N PRO A 101 -3.21 -0.33 -7.16
CA PRO A 101 -2.89 -1.11 -5.96
C PRO A 101 -1.55 -1.83 -6.04
N TYR A 102 -1.11 -2.20 -7.22
CA TYR A 102 0.10 -3.03 -7.40
C TYR A 102 1.38 -2.24 -7.58
N ILE A 103 1.34 -1.11 -8.27
CA ILE A 103 2.54 -0.32 -8.54
C ILE A 103 2.50 1.10 -7.98
N GLY A 104 1.37 1.50 -7.40
CA GLY A 104 1.23 2.85 -6.85
C GLY A 104 1.39 3.92 -7.92
N ILE A 105 2.06 5.00 -7.55
CA ILE A 105 2.40 6.09 -8.46
C ILE A 105 3.88 6.07 -8.87
N LEU A 106 4.53 4.92 -8.69
CA LEU A 106 5.95 4.76 -9.04
C LEU A 106 6.16 5.00 -10.53
N LYS A 107 7.22 5.74 -10.83
CA LYS A 107 7.69 5.97 -12.20
C LYS A 107 8.96 5.14 -12.41
N ALA A 108 9.15 4.63 -13.64
CA ALA A 108 10.31 3.84 -13.97
C ALA A 108 11.54 4.74 -14.21
N ASP A 109 11.86 5.60 -13.25
CA ASP A 109 12.93 6.59 -13.32
C ASP A 109 14.13 6.26 -12.42
N SER A 110 14.08 5.14 -11.71
CA SER A 110 15.20 4.63 -10.93
C SER A 110 15.28 3.11 -11.08
N ASP A 111 16.43 2.54 -10.77
CA ASP A 111 16.60 1.08 -10.83
C ASP A 111 15.71 0.38 -9.82
N GLU A 112 15.55 0.96 -8.64
CA GLU A 112 14.70 0.42 -7.58
C GLU A 112 13.23 0.44 -7.98
N ASN A 113 12.75 1.52 -8.57
CA ASN A 113 11.37 1.62 -9.05
C ASN A 113 11.11 0.61 -10.16
N LYS A 114 12.03 0.49 -11.13
CA LYS A 114 11.93 -0.50 -12.20
C LYS A 114 11.87 -1.92 -11.66
N ALA A 115 12.73 -2.23 -10.69
CA ALA A 115 12.78 -3.56 -10.08
C ALA A 115 11.50 -3.86 -9.33
N TYR A 116 10.96 -2.90 -8.60
CA TYR A 116 9.69 -3.06 -7.88
C TYR A 116 8.53 -3.32 -8.85
N ILE A 117 8.43 -2.51 -9.90
CA ILE A 117 7.37 -2.66 -10.90
C ILE A 117 7.47 -4.03 -11.57
N GLN A 118 8.68 -4.44 -11.95
CA GLN A 118 8.90 -5.74 -12.57
C GLN A 118 8.53 -6.90 -11.64
N GLN A 119 8.85 -6.80 -10.35
CA GLN A 119 8.48 -7.81 -9.37
C GLN A 119 6.96 -7.94 -9.25
N GLN A 120 6.24 -6.82 -9.24
CA GLN A 120 4.78 -6.84 -9.17
C GLN A 120 4.16 -7.44 -10.44
N CYS A 121 4.69 -7.07 -11.60
CA CYS A 121 4.24 -7.65 -12.86
C CYS A 121 4.45 -9.17 -12.91
N SER A 122 5.60 -9.65 -12.41
CA SER A 122 5.90 -11.09 -12.34
C SER A 122 4.93 -11.83 -11.43
N ARG A 123 4.62 -11.25 -10.27
CA ARG A 123 3.65 -11.83 -9.33
C ARG A 123 2.25 -11.91 -9.94
N LEU A 124 1.82 -10.86 -10.62
CA LEU A 124 0.53 -10.83 -11.30
C LEU A 124 0.48 -11.85 -12.44
N GLN A 125 1.55 -11.99 -13.20
CA GLN A 125 1.64 -12.96 -14.29
C GLN A 125 1.52 -14.39 -13.76
N LYS A 126 2.21 -14.71 -12.68
CA LYS A 126 2.11 -16.02 -12.03
C LYS A 126 0.71 -16.30 -11.54
N ARG A 127 0.06 -15.31 -10.98
CA ARG A 127 -1.31 -15.42 -10.49
C ARG A 127 -2.29 -15.68 -11.63
N ILE A 128 -2.15 -14.93 -12.73
CA ILE A 128 -2.98 -15.12 -13.93
C ILE A 128 -2.77 -16.54 -14.50
N ASN A 129 -1.52 -16.99 -14.61
CA ASN A 129 -1.20 -18.32 -15.11
C ASN A 129 -1.79 -19.42 -14.22
N GLY A 130 -1.73 -19.25 -12.90
CA GLY A 130 -2.33 -20.19 -11.96
C GLY A 130 -3.84 -20.27 -12.11
N LEU A 131 -4.51 -19.14 -12.28
CA LEU A 131 -5.96 -19.09 -12.47
C LEU A 131 -6.36 -19.73 -13.82
N ARG A 132 -5.59 -19.52 -14.87
CA ARG A 132 -5.83 -20.15 -16.18
C ARG A 132 -5.69 -21.66 -16.10
N GLN A 133 -4.69 -22.18 -15.39
CA GLN A 133 -4.52 -23.60 -15.19
C GLN A 133 -5.67 -24.21 -14.40
N SER A 134 -6.12 -23.54 -13.33
CA SER A 134 -7.28 -23.98 -12.57
C SER A 134 -8.54 -24.01 -13.41
N GLY A 135 -8.78 -22.99 -14.23
CA GLY A 135 -9.90 -22.94 -15.13
C GLY A 135 -9.88 -24.06 -16.16
N LYS A 136 -8.71 -24.38 -16.71
CA LYS A 136 -8.55 -25.48 -17.66
C LYS A 136 -8.83 -26.84 -17.00
N GLN A 137 -8.36 -27.04 -15.79
CA GLN A 137 -8.60 -28.28 -15.04
C GLN A 137 -10.09 -28.47 -14.74
N GLU A 138 -10.78 -27.40 -14.34
CA GLU A 138 -12.22 -27.44 -14.11
C GLU A 138 -12.99 -27.73 -15.40
N ALA A 139 -12.62 -27.12 -16.50
CA ALA A 139 -13.23 -27.37 -17.81
C ALA A 139 -13.06 -28.83 -18.25
N LEU A 140 -11.86 -29.40 -18.06
CA LEU A 140 -11.60 -30.80 -18.37
C LEU A 140 -12.38 -31.74 -17.48
N ALA A 141 -12.48 -31.44 -16.19
CA ALA A 141 -13.29 -32.25 -15.26
C ALA A 141 -14.75 -32.22 -15.63
N ASN A 142 -15.29 -31.10 -16.06
CA ASN A 142 -16.68 -30.96 -16.49
C ASN A 142 -16.95 -31.70 -17.80
N GLU A 143 -15.98 -31.76 -18.69
CA GLU A 143 -16.12 -32.50 -19.96
C GLU A 143 -16.09 -34.03 -19.77
N THR A 144 -15.50 -34.51 -18.69
CA THR A 144 -15.39 -35.95 -18.42
C THR A 144 -16.57 -36.51 -17.63
N GLU A 145 -17.45 -35.67 -17.17
CA GLU A 145 -18.71 -36.05 -16.56
C GLU A 145 -19.80 -36.20 -17.63
#